data_459fb921831c1b287d64d3bef76ac6bf
#
_entry.id   459fb921831c1b287d64d3bef76ac6bf
#
_cell.length_a   1.000
_cell.length_b   1.000
_cell.length_c   1.000
_cell.angle_alpha   90.00
_cell.angle_beta   90.00
_cell.angle_gamma   90.00
#
_symmetry.space_group_name_H-M   'P 1'
#
loop_
_entity.id
_entity.type
_entity.pdbx_description
1 polymer ?
#
loop_
_entity_poly.entity_id
_entity_poly.type
_entity_poly.pdbx_seq_one_letter_code
_entity_poly.pdbx_strand_id
1 'polypeptide(L)'
;MKNFLKIEKLSLTISENIILDEIDLQVGPISKVGIIGKSGSGKSLFAYSVLNFESEYDAKKTFKTFKVCDLDVNDDKQNLSYIPQEPLSSLNPLLTIEDHFKINEKLQASNNLLNSKIIDLLNEVGFEQDAKLVMKLYPHELSGGMAQRVLIALSIQNNPRLIIADEATSSLDVLNENKILNLLDSILKNRKIGIILITHDENVANSFCDVLFELKNRKIIPINQIGTSREINPYSNTFSSNHNEVIAEIDSLSLTIDSKKILKNISLKIRKKDSIGLIGLSGAGKSSLVKVMIKQYREFEGNVKVFGKDINNYNYHDYAKKVQFVYQDLLGSLNPRRKIKKNLDDLGDLIGLKKDALNFKIKDLCKRLSIEHNVLDSLPSQISGGQRQRVLIMQALLWRPQFLILDEPVSSLDPYIQNEIIQILSDLRDDLDLTIFAISHDIKFISKICDSLHIISEGKIIESGLLKDIAKSPKHDHTRRLISNFYR
;
A
#
# COMPACT_ATOMS: atom_id res chain seq x y z
N MET A 1 -38.00 -7.23 -4.95
CA MET A 1 -37.17 -6.34 -4.12
C MET A 1 -36.63 -5.28 -5.05
N LYS A 2 -36.67 -4.01 -4.68
CA LYS A 2 -36.13 -2.94 -5.54
C LYS A 2 -34.60 -3.01 -5.53
N ASN A 3 -33.97 -3.13 -6.70
CA ASN A 3 -32.51 -3.11 -6.82
C ASN A 3 -31.98 -1.68 -6.63
N PHE A 4 -30.84 -1.51 -5.93
CA PHE A 4 -30.15 -0.23 -5.84
C PHE A 4 -29.33 0.07 -7.09
N LEU A 5 -28.86 -0.98 -7.79
CA LEU A 5 -28.21 -0.87 -9.09
C LEU A 5 -28.66 -2.03 -9.97
N LYS A 6 -29.02 -1.72 -11.23
CA LYS A 6 -29.28 -2.71 -12.26
C LYS A 6 -28.60 -2.28 -13.56
N ILE A 7 -27.66 -3.09 -13.98
CA ILE A 7 -26.89 -2.90 -15.22
C ILE A 7 -27.12 -4.12 -16.10
N GLU A 8 -27.45 -3.91 -17.38
CA GLU A 8 -27.52 -4.95 -18.41
C GLU A 8 -26.71 -4.49 -19.63
N LYS A 9 -25.77 -5.33 -20.05
CA LYS A 9 -24.92 -5.17 -21.24
C LYS A 9 -24.17 -3.83 -21.28
N LEU A 10 -23.54 -3.44 -20.16
CA LEU A 10 -22.67 -2.27 -20.11
C LEU A 10 -21.37 -2.56 -20.85
N SER A 11 -21.06 -1.76 -21.85
CA SER A 11 -19.75 -1.76 -22.51
C SER A 11 -19.12 -0.37 -22.46
N LEU A 12 -17.81 -0.34 -22.26
CA LEU A 12 -17.01 0.89 -22.17
C LEU A 12 -15.85 0.81 -23.16
N THR A 13 -15.69 1.84 -23.99
CA THR A 13 -14.65 1.91 -25.02
C THR A 13 -13.86 3.21 -24.85
N ILE A 14 -12.53 3.16 -24.89
CA ILE A 14 -11.63 4.30 -24.87
C ILE A 14 -10.72 4.21 -26.09
N SER A 15 -10.66 5.27 -26.90
CA SER A 15 -9.81 5.34 -28.11
C SER A 15 -9.89 4.06 -28.96
N GLU A 16 -11.13 3.59 -29.26
CA GLU A 16 -11.43 2.35 -30.02
C GLU A 16 -11.12 1.04 -29.32
N ASN A 17 -10.50 1.06 -28.13
CA ASN A 17 -10.25 -0.15 -27.35
C ASN A 17 -11.42 -0.42 -26.40
N ILE A 18 -12.00 -1.62 -26.49
CA ILE A 18 -13.01 -2.06 -25.55
C ILE A 18 -12.33 -2.37 -24.21
N ILE A 19 -12.75 -1.68 -23.15
CA ILE A 19 -12.23 -1.87 -21.79
C ILE A 19 -13.16 -2.78 -20.99
N LEU A 20 -14.47 -2.59 -21.12
CA LEU A 20 -15.52 -3.41 -20.50
C LEU A 20 -16.44 -3.90 -21.60
N ASP A 21 -16.86 -5.15 -21.51
CA ASP A 21 -17.62 -5.81 -22.56
C ASP A 21 -18.85 -6.55 -22.01
N GLU A 22 -20.04 -6.04 -22.35
CA GLU A 22 -21.35 -6.60 -21.98
C GLU A 22 -21.47 -7.01 -20.49
N ILE A 23 -21.20 -6.09 -19.59
CA ILE A 23 -21.28 -6.32 -18.15
C ILE A 23 -22.73 -6.34 -17.68
N ASP A 24 -23.10 -7.39 -16.96
CA ASP A 24 -24.36 -7.50 -16.22
C ASP A 24 -24.09 -7.50 -14.72
N LEU A 25 -24.76 -6.61 -13.96
CA LEU A 25 -24.62 -6.53 -12.52
C LEU A 25 -25.91 -6.07 -11.86
N GLN A 26 -26.25 -6.69 -10.73
CA GLN A 26 -27.36 -6.25 -9.89
C GLN A 26 -26.90 -6.15 -8.43
N VAL A 27 -27.25 -5.04 -7.78
CA VAL A 27 -26.97 -4.78 -6.36
C VAL A 27 -28.28 -4.49 -5.66
N GLY A 28 -28.60 -5.31 -4.67
CA GLY A 28 -29.80 -5.12 -3.83
C GLY A 28 -29.57 -4.16 -2.66
N PRO A 29 -30.62 -3.88 -1.87
CA PRO A 29 -30.50 -3.14 -0.61
C PRO A 29 -29.61 -3.89 0.37
N ILE A 30 -28.73 -3.15 1.07
CA ILE A 30 -27.83 -3.67 2.11
C ILE A 30 -26.87 -4.77 1.58
N SER A 31 -26.78 -4.99 0.26
CA SER A 31 -25.87 -5.97 -0.32
C SER A 31 -24.45 -5.47 -0.32
N LYS A 32 -23.53 -6.32 0.05
CA LYS A 32 -22.07 -6.09 -0.04
C LYS A 32 -21.52 -6.88 -1.22
N VAL A 33 -21.28 -6.21 -2.33
CA VAL A 33 -20.77 -6.80 -3.57
C VAL A 33 -19.30 -6.49 -3.71
N GLY A 34 -18.46 -7.52 -3.84
CA GLY A 34 -17.04 -7.38 -4.08
C GLY A 34 -16.70 -7.54 -5.57
N ILE A 35 -15.88 -6.65 -6.11
CA ILE A 35 -15.32 -6.78 -7.45
C ILE A 35 -13.80 -6.86 -7.32
N ILE A 36 -13.25 -8.03 -7.62
CA ILE A 36 -11.80 -8.25 -7.62
C ILE A 36 -11.26 -8.32 -9.03
N GLY A 37 -9.95 -8.14 -9.19
CA GLY A 37 -9.28 -8.26 -10.50
C GLY A 37 -7.89 -7.64 -10.46
N LYS A 38 -7.08 -7.97 -11.47
CA LYS A 38 -5.72 -7.46 -11.61
C LYS A 38 -5.70 -5.94 -11.78
N SER A 39 -4.58 -5.30 -11.40
CA SER A 39 -4.36 -3.89 -11.72
C SER A 39 -4.45 -3.67 -13.24
N GLY A 40 -5.07 -2.57 -13.65
CA GLY A 40 -5.32 -2.28 -15.06
C GLY A 40 -6.44 -3.09 -15.72
N SER A 41 -7.20 -3.93 -14.99
CA SER A 41 -8.32 -4.69 -15.57
C SER A 41 -9.55 -3.84 -15.90
N GLY A 42 -9.60 -2.57 -15.46
CA GLY A 42 -10.72 -1.65 -15.69
C GLY A 42 -11.66 -1.45 -14.50
N LYS A 43 -11.28 -1.88 -13.28
CA LYS A 43 -12.12 -1.77 -12.07
C LYS A 43 -12.52 -0.32 -11.75
N SER A 44 -11.57 0.59 -11.70
CA SER A 44 -11.85 2.02 -11.44
C SER A 44 -12.65 2.65 -12.58
N LEU A 45 -12.41 2.25 -13.84
CA LEU A 45 -13.21 2.70 -14.98
C LEU A 45 -14.65 2.17 -14.90
N PHE A 46 -14.85 0.96 -14.37
CA PHE A 46 -16.19 0.47 -14.04
C PHE A 46 -16.86 1.35 -12.98
N ALA A 47 -16.16 1.69 -11.88
CA ALA A 47 -16.67 2.63 -10.86
C ALA A 47 -17.07 3.97 -11.47
N TYR A 48 -16.19 4.57 -12.28
CA TYR A 48 -16.47 5.85 -12.95
C TYR A 48 -17.62 5.75 -13.95
N SER A 49 -17.78 4.62 -14.65
CA SER A 49 -18.92 4.43 -15.53
C SER A 49 -20.25 4.36 -14.77
N VAL A 50 -20.25 3.79 -13.54
CA VAL A 50 -21.43 3.76 -12.66
C VAL A 50 -21.74 5.16 -12.11
N LEU A 51 -20.73 5.99 -11.89
CA LEU A 51 -20.86 7.37 -11.39
C LEU A 51 -21.09 8.42 -12.50
N ASN A 52 -21.12 8.02 -13.76
CA ASN A 52 -21.19 8.92 -14.94
C ASN A 52 -19.99 9.89 -15.05
N PHE A 53 -18.79 9.46 -14.68
CA PHE A 53 -17.54 10.19 -14.83
C PHE A 53 -16.68 9.70 -16.00
N GLU A 54 -17.18 8.78 -16.82
CA GLU A 54 -16.45 8.20 -17.95
C GLU A 54 -16.05 9.23 -19.02
N SER A 55 -16.78 10.33 -19.15
CA SER A 55 -16.48 11.40 -20.12
C SER A 55 -15.16 12.11 -19.84
N GLU A 56 -14.68 12.11 -18.60
CA GLU A 56 -13.38 12.67 -18.23
C GLU A 56 -12.20 11.90 -18.85
N TYR A 57 -12.46 10.66 -19.33
CA TYR A 57 -11.47 9.76 -19.91
C TYR A 57 -11.66 9.54 -21.42
N ASP A 58 -12.42 10.39 -22.11
CA ASP A 58 -12.84 10.19 -23.51
C ASP A 58 -13.47 8.82 -23.77
N ALA A 59 -14.14 8.28 -22.76
CA ALA A 59 -14.73 6.97 -22.82
C ALA A 59 -16.18 7.03 -23.34
N LYS A 60 -16.51 6.11 -24.27
CA LYS A 60 -17.87 5.91 -24.78
C LYS A 60 -18.54 4.76 -24.05
N LYS A 61 -19.68 5.03 -23.42
CA LYS A 61 -20.49 4.07 -22.69
C LYS A 61 -21.71 3.67 -23.50
N THR A 62 -21.96 2.36 -23.61
CA THR A 62 -23.19 1.78 -24.19
C THR A 62 -23.77 0.76 -23.21
N PHE A 63 -25.10 0.67 -23.16
CA PHE A 63 -25.80 -0.26 -22.28
C PHE A 63 -27.22 -0.55 -22.80
N LYS A 64 -27.79 -1.70 -22.40
CA LYS A 64 -29.20 -2.02 -22.62
C LYS A 64 -30.09 -1.42 -21.53
N THR A 65 -29.70 -1.62 -20.28
CA THR A 65 -30.37 -1.08 -19.08
C THR A 65 -29.34 -0.57 -18.11
N PHE A 66 -29.56 0.65 -17.58
CA PHE A 66 -28.73 1.18 -16.51
C PHE A 66 -29.59 2.03 -15.56
N LYS A 67 -29.95 1.45 -14.43
CA LYS A 67 -30.83 2.07 -13.44
C LYS A 67 -30.20 2.09 -12.06
N VAL A 68 -30.33 3.23 -11.41
CA VAL A 68 -29.96 3.43 -9.99
C VAL A 68 -31.22 3.71 -9.22
N CYS A 69 -31.54 2.89 -8.23
CA CYS A 69 -32.75 3.00 -7.41
C CYS A 69 -34.05 3.05 -8.23
N ASP A 70 -34.14 2.27 -9.31
CA ASP A 70 -35.23 2.23 -10.30
C ASP A 70 -35.36 3.51 -11.18
N LEU A 71 -34.50 4.50 -11.02
CA LEU A 71 -34.40 5.70 -11.86
C LEU A 71 -33.29 5.53 -12.92
N ASP A 72 -33.43 6.19 -14.06
CA ASP A 72 -32.38 6.20 -15.04
C ASP A 72 -31.16 6.98 -14.49
N VAL A 73 -29.96 6.48 -14.78
CA VAL A 73 -28.71 6.98 -14.18
C VAL A 73 -28.48 8.49 -14.35
N ASN A 74 -29.09 9.10 -15.35
CA ASN A 74 -28.99 10.54 -15.60
C ASN A 74 -29.86 11.39 -14.65
N ASP A 75 -30.85 10.79 -13.97
CA ASP A 75 -31.85 11.52 -13.19
C ASP A 75 -31.52 11.58 -11.70
N ASP A 76 -30.62 10.75 -11.19
CA ASP A 76 -30.39 10.62 -9.74
C ASP A 76 -28.92 10.50 -9.32
N LYS A 77 -28.24 11.65 -9.32
CA LYS A 77 -26.86 11.75 -8.76
C LYS A 77 -26.80 11.66 -7.22
N GLN A 78 -27.94 11.77 -6.52
CA GLN A 78 -27.98 11.89 -5.05
C GLN A 78 -27.93 10.54 -4.34
N ASN A 79 -28.27 9.45 -5.02
CA ASN A 79 -28.33 8.12 -4.42
C ASN A 79 -27.01 7.32 -4.49
N LEU A 80 -25.99 7.83 -5.18
CA LEU A 80 -24.67 7.24 -5.31
C LEU A 80 -23.64 8.06 -4.55
N SER A 81 -22.67 7.37 -3.94
CA SER A 81 -21.48 8.00 -3.37
C SER A 81 -20.24 7.18 -3.67
N TYR A 82 -19.08 7.84 -3.61
CA TYR A 82 -17.79 7.26 -3.95
C TYR A 82 -16.76 7.47 -2.83
N ILE A 83 -16.05 6.41 -2.50
CA ILE A 83 -14.89 6.45 -1.62
C ILE A 83 -13.67 6.12 -2.48
N PRO A 84 -12.78 7.09 -2.74
CA PRO A 84 -11.61 6.92 -3.60
C PRO A 84 -10.48 6.13 -2.92
N GLN A 85 -9.55 5.65 -3.74
CA GLN A 85 -8.42 4.83 -3.34
C GLN A 85 -7.42 5.56 -2.42
N GLU A 86 -7.11 6.83 -2.73
CA GLU A 86 -6.11 7.61 -2.00
C GLU A 86 -6.77 8.72 -1.17
N PRO A 87 -6.86 8.57 0.16
CA PRO A 87 -7.59 9.52 0.99
C PRO A 87 -7.05 10.94 0.96
N LEU A 88 -5.73 11.10 1.09
CA LEU A 88 -5.11 12.42 1.19
C LEU A 88 -5.11 13.18 -0.14
N SER A 89 -4.88 12.50 -1.26
CA SER A 89 -4.89 13.11 -2.60
C SER A 89 -6.30 13.47 -3.07
N SER A 90 -7.33 12.86 -2.47
CA SER A 90 -8.74 13.10 -2.80
C SER A 90 -9.34 14.31 -2.06
N LEU A 91 -8.64 14.81 -1.06
CA LEU A 91 -9.00 16.00 -0.32
C LEU A 91 -8.22 17.21 -0.84
N ASN A 92 -8.88 18.36 -0.97
CA ASN A 92 -8.19 19.58 -1.36
C ASN A 92 -7.27 20.05 -0.22
N PRO A 93 -5.93 20.10 -0.42
CA PRO A 93 -4.99 20.42 0.65
C PRO A 93 -5.10 21.86 1.19
N LEU A 94 -5.79 22.74 0.48
CA LEU A 94 -5.98 24.15 0.85
C LEU A 94 -7.25 24.41 1.65
N LEU A 95 -8.09 23.40 1.86
CA LEU A 95 -9.36 23.51 2.56
C LEU A 95 -9.28 22.75 3.90
N THR A 96 -9.97 23.29 4.92
CA THR A 96 -10.18 22.55 6.16
C THR A 96 -11.18 21.41 5.95
N ILE A 97 -11.22 20.46 6.87
CA ILE A 97 -12.21 19.37 6.83
C ILE A 97 -13.62 19.92 6.86
N GLU A 98 -13.89 20.94 7.69
CA GLU A 98 -15.18 21.64 7.73
C GLU A 98 -15.59 22.21 6.37
N ASP A 99 -14.63 22.81 5.63
CA ASP A 99 -14.90 23.40 4.33
C ASP A 99 -15.27 22.36 3.28
N HIS A 100 -14.69 21.15 3.34
CA HIS A 100 -15.08 20.04 2.46
C HIS A 100 -16.56 19.65 2.67
N PHE A 101 -17.00 19.53 3.92
CA PHE A 101 -18.43 19.27 4.21
C PHE A 101 -19.35 20.39 3.74
N LYS A 102 -18.94 21.65 3.92
CA LYS A 102 -19.71 22.83 3.48
C LYS A 102 -19.86 22.91 1.97
N ILE A 103 -18.79 22.60 1.21
CA ILE A 103 -18.83 22.60 -0.26
C ILE A 103 -19.76 21.51 -0.75
N ASN A 104 -19.66 20.30 -0.19
CA ASN A 104 -20.52 19.19 -0.55
C ASN A 104 -22.01 19.48 -0.29
N GLU A 105 -22.34 20.24 0.76
CA GLU A 105 -23.71 20.66 1.06
C GLU A 105 -24.19 21.81 0.17
N LYS A 106 -23.34 22.81 -0.15
CA LYS A 106 -23.69 23.90 -1.07
C LYS A 106 -24.08 23.43 -2.46
N LEU A 107 -23.52 22.33 -2.90
CA LEU A 107 -23.88 21.68 -4.17
C LEU A 107 -25.31 21.11 -4.14
N GLN A 108 -25.94 20.98 -2.95
CA GLN A 108 -27.25 20.33 -2.76
C GLN A 108 -28.33 21.23 -2.14
N ALA A 109 -28.12 22.54 -2.04
CA ALA A 109 -29.15 23.57 -1.73
C ALA A 109 -29.92 23.43 -0.40
N SER A 110 -29.28 23.09 0.73
CA SER A 110 -29.90 23.21 2.06
C SER A 110 -29.02 23.92 3.09
N ASN A 111 -29.45 25.07 3.55
CA ASN A 111 -28.75 25.90 4.55
C ASN A 111 -29.29 25.71 5.98
N ASN A 112 -28.43 25.76 6.98
CA ASN A 112 -28.58 26.19 8.38
C ASN A 112 -28.47 25.19 9.55
N LEU A 113 -28.13 23.91 9.37
CA LEU A 113 -27.86 23.02 10.52
C LEU A 113 -26.47 22.36 10.44
N LEU A 114 -25.51 23.08 9.88
CA LEU A 114 -24.30 22.49 9.34
C LEU A 114 -23.31 21.92 10.37
N ASN A 115 -22.96 22.73 11.39
CA ASN A 115 -21.87 22.32 12.30
C ASN A 115 -22.25 21.14 13.20
N SER A 116 -23.52 21.09 13.69
CA SER A 116 -23.97 19.93 14.48
C SER A 116 -24.01 18.66 13.63
N LYS A 117 -24.49 18.74 12.39
CA LYS A 117 -24.57 17.63 11.46
C LYS A 117 -23.17 17.10 11.09
N ILE A 118 -22.19 17.98 10.88
CA ILE A 118 -20.81 17.59 10.63
C ILE A 118 -20.22 16.85 11.84
N ILE A 119 -20.46 17.38 13.06
CA ILE A 119 -20.02 16.73 14.30
C ILE A 119 -20.64 15.35 14.43
N ASP A 120 -21.94 15.19 14.16
CA ASP A 120 -22.63 13.91 14.23
C ASP A 120 -22.04 12.90 13.22
N LEU A 121 -21.76 13.33 11.98
CA LEU A 121 -21.12 12.51 10.97
C LEU A 121 -19.69 12.07 11.36
N LEU A 122 -18.91 13.00 11.92
CA LEU A 122 -17.56 12.70 12.39
C LEU A 122 -17.60 11.77 13.62
N ASN A 123 -18.56 11.93 14.51
CA ASN A 123 -18.76 11.00 15.64
C ASN A 123 -19.12 9.59 15.14
N GLU A 124 -19.99 9.48 14.14
CA GLU A 124 -20.39 8.20 13.55
C GLU A 124 -19.21 7.43 12.95
N VAL A 125 -18.18 8.14 12.47
CA VAL A 125 -16.95 7.52 11.97
C VAL A 125 -15.84 7.42 13.02
N GLY A 126 -16.15 7.63 14.31
CA GLY A 126 -15.27 7.38 15.45
C GLY A 126 -14.35 8.54 15.85
N PHE A 127 -14.81 9.81 15.68
CA PHE A 127 -14.14 11.01 16.23
C PHE A 127 -14.87 11.61 17.43
N GLU A 128 -15.54 10.81 18.26
CA GLU A 128 -16.45 11.25 19.33
C GLU A 128 -15.87 12.33 20.27
N GLN A 129 -14.57 12.25 20.59
CA GLN A 129 -13.92 13.24 21.47
C GLN A 129 -13.25 14.39 20.70
N ASP A 130 -12.93 14.18 19.44
CA ASP A 130 -12.05 15.06 18.65
C ASP A 130 -12.74 15.71 17.45
N ALA A 131 -14.05 15.48 17.22
CA ALA A 131 -14.77 15.95 16.04
C ALA A 131 -14.59 17.47 15.79
N LYS A 132 -14.69 18.29 16.83
CA LYS A 132 -14.50 19.76 16.73
C LYS A 132 -13.06 20.15 16.38
N LEU A 133 -12.08 19.35 16.80
CA LEU A 133 -10.68 19.56 16.46
C LEU A 133 -10.45 19.17 15.00
N VAL A 134 -10.91 17.98 14.62
CA VAL A 134 -10.77 17.43 13.26
C VAL A 134 -11.36 18.34 12.20
N MET A 135 -12.52 18.97 12.45
CA MET A 135 -13.13 19.94 11.54
C MET A 135 -12.18 21.07 11.12
N LYS A 136 -11.29 21.50 12.02
CA LYS A 136 -10.36 22.62 11.80
C LYS A 136 -9.05 22.23 11.15
N LEU A 137 -8.75 20.91 11.07
CA LEU A 137 -7.52 20.41 10.48
C LEU A 137 -7.55 20.50 8.96
N TYR A 138 -6.38 20.61 8.37
CA TYR A 138 -6.13 20.43 6.95
C TYR A 138 -5.80 18.97 6.63
N PRO A 139 -5.99 18.51 5.39
CA PRO A 139 -5.70 17.13 5.00
C PRO A 139 -4.30 16.63 5.39
N HIS A 140 -3.28 17.47 5.26
CA HIS A 140 -1.90 17.11 5.57
C HIS A 140 -1.61 16.93 7.07
N GLU A 141 -2.51 17.35 7.94
CA GLU A 141 -2.43 17.16 9.40
C GLU A 141 -3.09 15.85 9.85
N LEU A 142 -3.77 15.13 8.94
CA LEU A 142 -4.43 13.87 9.23
C LEU A 142 -3.49 12.67 9.03
N SER A 143 -3.63 11.65 9.85
CA SER A 143 -3.09 10.33 9.53
C SER A 143 -3.93 9.67 8.41
N GLY A 144 -3.36 8.70 7.69
CA GLY A 144 -4.08 7.97 6.62
C GLY A 144 -5.42 7.39 7.09
N GLY A 145 -5.47 6.79 8.28
CA GLY A 145 -6.70 6.25 8.85
C GLY A 145 -7.71 7.34 9.26
N MET A 146 -7.26 8.53 9.70
CA MET A 146 -8.13 9.68 9.94
C MET A 146 -8.71 10.22 8.64
N ALA A 147 -7.89 10.39 7.61
CA ALA A 147 -8.32 10.86 6.30
C ALA A 147 -9.35 9.90 5.68
N GLN A 148 -9.15 8.58 5.82
CA GLN A 148 -10.10 7.58 5.36
C GLN A 148 -11.46 7.69 6.06
N ARG A 149 -11.49 7.88 7.39
CA ARG A 149 -12.73 8.10 8.15
C ARG A 149 -13.43 9.38 7.71
N VAL A 150 -12.69 10.44 7.47
CA VAL A 150 -13.25 11.71 6.94
C VAL A 150 -13.90 11.48 5.58
N LEU A 151 -13.27 10.74 4.67
CA LEU A 151 -13.87 10.40 3.36
C LEU A 151 -15.13 9.56 3.50
N ILE A 152 -15.15 8.60 4.43
CA ILE A 152 -16.37 7.84 4.74
C ILE A 152 -17.46 8.78 5.25
N ALA A 153 -17.15 9.71 6.17
CA ALA A 153 -18.13 10.69 6.66
C ALA A 153 -18.68 11.58 5.53
N LEU A 154 -17.82 12.06 4.63
CA LEU A 154 -18.23 12.81 3.44
C LEU A 154 -19.12 11.97 2.51
N SER A 155 -18.79 10.68 2.33
CA SER A 155 -19.56 9.79 1.46
C SER A 155 -20.98 9.52 1.95
N ILE A 156 -21.21 9.52 3.27
CA ILE A 156 -22.51 9.28 3.89
C ILE A 156 -23.30 10.55 4.20
N GLN A 157 -22.71 11.74 4.00
CA GLN A 157 -23.33 13.04 4.30
C GLN A 157 -24.70 13.22 3.66
N ASN A 158 -24.84 12.74 2.43
CA ASN A 158 -26.03 12.90 1.60
C ASN A 158 -27.00 11.71 1.67
N ASN A 159 -26.80 10.81 2.62
CA ASN A 159 -27.60 9.60 2.79
C ASN A 159 -27.75 8.77 1.49
N PRO A 160 -26.62 8.40 0.84
CA PRO A 160 -26.68 7.61 -0.39
C PRO A 160 -27.34 6.25 -0.15
N ARG A 161 -27.88 5.64 -1.20
CA ARG A 161 -28.38 4.25 -1.14
C ARG A 161 -27.31 3.24 -1.53
N LEU A 162 -26.34 3.65 -2.34
CA LEU A 162 -25.24 2.82 -2.77
C LEU A 162 -23.92 3.59 -2.67
N ILE A 163 -22.93 2.96 -2.06
CA ILE A 163 -21.54 3.45 -2.01
C ILE A 163 -20.71 2.58 -2.94
N ILE A 164 -19.85 3.21 -3.75
CA ILE A 164 -18.79 2.54 -4.49
C ILE A 164 -17.48 2.88 -3.77
N ALA A 165 -16.81 1.87 -3.24
CA ALA A 165 -15.54 2.01 -2.54
C ALA A 165 -14.42 1.40 -3.38
N ASP A 166 -13.56 2.25 -3.94
CA ASP A 166 -12.45 1.82 -4.78
C ASP A 166 -11.17 1.73 -3.94
N GLU A 167 -10.75 0.51 -3.64
CA GLU A 167 -9.56 0.19 -2.84
C GLU A 167 -9.50 0.96 -1.50
N ALA A 168 -10.64 1.15 -0.85
CA ALA A 168 -10.80 2.02 0.31
C ALA A 168 -9.96 1.63 1.55
N THR A 169 -9.28 0.48 1.54
CA THR A 169 -8.45 0.00 2.65
C THR A 169 -7.00 -0.29 2.26
N SER A 170 -6.65 -0.18 0.97
CA SER A 170 -5.35 -0.61 0.43
C SER A 170 -4.13 0.13 1.00
N SER A 171 -4.31 1.36 1.49
CA SER A 171 -3.24 2.18 2.09
C SER A 171 -3.11 2.04 3.61
N LEU A 172 -3.90 1.15 4.24
CA LEU A 172 -3.95 0.99 5.68
C LEU A 172 -3.19 -0.25 6.14
N ASP A 173 -2.64 -0.20 7.35
CA ASP A 173 -2.16 -1.41 7.99
C ASP A 173 -3.34 -2.33 8.38
N VAL A 174 -3.07 -3.63 8.48
CA VAL A 174 -4.09 -4.68 8.68
C VAL A 174 -5.02 -4.42 9.88
N LEU A 175 -4.51 -3.82 10.98
CA LEU A 175 -5.34 -3.51 12.14
C LEU A 175 -6.29 -2.33 11.88
N ASN A 176 -5.83 -1.32 11.18
CA ASN A 176 -6.66 -0.18 10.80
C ASN A 176 -7.63 -0.55 9.68
N GLU A 177 -7.22 -1.43 8.74
CA GLU A 177 -8.10 -2.00 7.73
C GLU A 177 -9.32 -2.68 8.36
N ASN A 178 -9.12 -3.62 9.31
CA ASN A 178 -10.21 -4.30 10.00
C ASN A 178 -11.14 -3.33 10.75
N LYS A 179 -10.59 -2.26 11.36
CA LYS A 179 -11.39 -1.23 12.02
C LYS A 179 -12.27 -0.47 11.02
N ILE A 180 -11.72 -0.11 9.87
CA ILE A 180 -12.46 0.59 8.79
C ILE A 180 -13.54 -0.32 8.20
N LEU A 181 -13.25 -1.60 7.94
CA LEU A 181 -14.25 -2.55 7.44
C LEU A 181 -15.40 -2.76 8.44
N ASN A 182 -15.10 -2.90 9.73
CA ASN A 182 -16.12 -3.01 10.79
C ASN A 182 -16.96 -1.71 10.91
N LEU A 183 -16.31 -0.56 10.79
CA LEU A 183 -17.00 0.74 10.77
C LEU A 183 -17.94 0.84 9.55
N LEU A 184 -17.46 0.51 8.36
CA LEU A 184 -18.30 0.47 7.15
C LEU A 184 -19.47 -0.47 7.33
N ASP A 185 -19.25 -1.70 7.83
CA ASP A 185 -20.33 -2.67 8.07
C ASP A 185 -21.41 -2.12 9.00
N SER A 186 -21.03 -1.46 10.08
CA SER A 186 -21.96 -0.83 11.01
C SER A 186 -22.78 0.29 10.36
N ILE A 187 -22.13 1.16 9.58
CA ILE A 187 -22.78 2.28 8.87
C ILE A 187 -23.76 1.75 7.81
N LEU A 188 -23.31 0.77 7.00
CA LEU A 188 -24.15 0.17 5.95
C LEU A 188 -25.43 -0.45 6.51
N LYS A 189 -25.33 -1.17 7.64
CA LYS A 189 -26.48 -1.78 8.33
C LYS A 189 -27.41 -0.73 8.91
N ASN A 190 -26.87 0.26 9.64
CA ASN A 190 -27.65 1.28 10.32
C ASN A 190 -28.41 2.17 9.32
N ARG A 191 -27.75 2.57 8.24
CA ARG A 191 -28.32 3.45 7.20
C ARG A 191 -29.01 2.73 6.04
N LYS A 192 -28.96 1.38 6.02
CA LYS A 192 -29.51 0.52 4.96
C LYS A 192 -28.91 0.84 3.57
N ILE A 193 -27.62 1.04 3.52
CA ILE A 193 -26.86 1.35 2.30
C ILE A 193 -26.29 0.06 1.71
N GLY A 194 -26.32 -0.08 0.38
CA GLY A 194 -25.57 -1.11 -0.36
C GLY A 194 -24.14 -0.64 -0.65
N ILE A 195 -23.23 -1.57 -0.86
CA ILE A 195 -21.85 -1.24 -1.24
C ILE A 195 -21.35 -2.11 -2.39
N ILE A 196 -20.60 -1.50 -3.31
CA ILE A 196 -19.69 -2.16 -4.24
C ILE A 196 -18.28 -1.89 -3.74
N LEU A 197 -17.61 -2.91 -3.22
CA LEU A 197 -16.22 -2.85 -2.81
C LEU A 197 -15.34 -3.34 -3.95
N ILE A 198 -14.55 -2.45 -4.51
CA ILE A 198 -13.50 -2.79 -5.47
C ILE A 198 -12.20 -2.96 -4.69
N THR A 199 -11.57 -4.11 -4.83
CA THR A 199 -10.30 -4.41 -4.17
C THR A 199 -9.49 -5.42 -4.98
N HIS A 200 -8.20 -5.43 -4.76
CA HIS A 200 -7.30 -6.48 -5.24
C HIS A 200 -7.00 -7.52 -4.15
N ASP A 201 -7.41 -7.28 -2.89
CA ASP A 201 -7.24 -8.24 -1.79
C ASP A 201 -8.43 -9.19 -1.69
N GLU A 202 -8.19 -10.45 -2.09
CA GLU A 202 -9.18 -11.52 -2.05
C GLU A 202 -9.64 -11.82 -0.62
N ASN A 203 -8.79 -11.64 0.41
CA ASN A 203 -9.17 -11.91 1.79
C ASN A 203 -10.13 -10.84 2.31
N VAL A 204 -9.87 -9.57 1.99
CA VAL A 204 -10.79 -8.46 2.29
C VAL A 204 -12.14 -8.69 1.62
N ALA A 205 -12.13 -9.02 0.32
CA ALA A 205 -13.35 -9.30 -0.42
C ALA A 205 -14.15 -10.47 0.18
N ASN A 206 -13.49 -11.60 0.49
CA ASN A 206 -14.11 -12.79 1.07
C ASN A 206 -14.68 -12.55 2.47
N SER A 207 -13.98 -11.76 3.30
CA SER A 207 -14.41 -11.52 4.69
C SER A 207 -15.52 -10.49 4.82
N PHE A 208 -15.59 -9.53 3.88
CA PHE A 208 -16.49 -8.40 3.97
C PHE A 208 -17.72 -8.50 3.06
N CYS A 209 -17.60 -9.08 1.86
CA CYS A 209 -18.65 -9.08 0.86
C CYS A 209 -19.53 -10.34 0.88
N ASP A 210 -20.81 -10.17 0.55
CA ASP A 210 -21.79 -11.27 0.48
C ASP A 210 -21.70 -12.02 -0.87
N VAL A 211 -21.36 -11.28 -1.93
CA VAL A 211 -21.24 -11.80 -3.31
C VAL A 211 -19.97 -11.25 -3.93
N LEU A 212 -19.24 -12.12 -4.64
CA LEU A 212 -17.98 -11.78 -5.28
C LEU A 212 -18.04 -11.95 -6.79
N PHE A 213 -17.39 -11.01 -7.47
CA PHE A 213 -17.17 -11.04 -8.91
C PHE A 213 -15.71 -10.81 -9.23
N GLU A 214 -15.19 -11.45 -10.28
CA GLU A 214 -13.87 -11.16 -10.86
C GLU A 214 -14.04 -10.38 -12.16
N LEU A 215 -13.35 -9.23 -12.27
CA LEU A 215 -13.20 -8.52 -13.54
C LEU A 215 -12.01 -9.08 -14.29
N LYS A 216 -12.29 -9.93 -15.27
CA LYS A 216 -11.30 -10.64 -16.08
C LYS A 216 -11.71 -10.67 -17.54
N ASN A 217 -10.74 -10.50 -18.45
CA ASN A 217 -11.00 -10.48 -19.88
C ASN A 217 -12.15 -9.52 -20.27
N ARG A 218 -12.19 -8.33 -19.67
CA ARG A 218 -13.20 -7.27 -19.88
C ARG A 218 -14.61 -7.59 -19.40
N LYS A 219 -14.84 -8.71 -18.72
CA LYS A 219 -16.14 -9.17 -18.23
C LYS A 219 -16.15 -9.30 -16.71
N ILE A 220 -17.30 -9.09 -16.09
CA ILE A 220 -17.54 -9.39 -14.68
C ILE A 220 -18.11 -10.80 -14.58
N ILE A 221 -17.39 -11.68 -13.90
CA ILE A 221 -17.74 -13.11 -13.77
C ILE A 221 -18.01 -13.38 -12.28
N PRO A 222 -19.16 -13.96 -11.92
CA PRO A 222 -19.41 -14.36 -10.53
C PRO A 222 -18.42 -15.44 -10.11
N ILE A 223 -17.88 -15.30 -8.90
CA ILE A 223 -17.02 -16.32 -8.31
C ILE A 223 -17.65 -16.80 -7.00
N ASN A 224 -17.58 -18.09 -6.77
CA ASN A 224 -17.87 -18.64 -5.45
C ASN A 224 -16.79 -18.13 -4.49
N GLN A 225 -17.15 -17.94 -3.20
CA GLN A 225 -16.17 -17.57 -2.18
C GLN A 225 -14.91 -18.41 -2.36
N ILE A 226 -13.78 -17.75 -2.58
CA ILE A 226 -12.51 -18.44 -2.79
C ILE A 226 -12.20 -19.13 -1.47
N GLY A 227 -12.28 -20.46 -1.46
CA GLY A 227 -11.94 -21.22 -0.28
C GLY A 227 -10.53 -20.83 0.17
N THR A 228 -10.38 -20.52 1.44
CA THR A 228 -9.12 -20.08 2.09
C THR A 228 -8.05 -21.18 2.14
N SER A 229 -8.00 -22.03 1.14
CA SER A 229 -7.11 -23.17 1.04
C SER A 229 -6.10 -23.05 -0.09
N ARG A 230 -5.24 -22.04 -0.01
CA ARG A 230 -3.85 -22.23 -0.38
C ARG A 230 -3.07 -22.18 0.94
N GLU A 231 -2.85 -23.33 1.54
CA GLU A 231 -1.76 -23.51 2.48
C GLU A 231 -0.50 -22.98 1.79
N ILE A 232 -0.19 -21.72 2.06
CA ILE A 232 1.14 -21.19 1.80
C ILE A 232 1.99 -21.95 2.79
N ASN A 233 2.70 -22.97 2.30
CA ASN A 233 3.71 -23.63 3.10
C ASN A 233 4.87 -22.64 3.26
N PRO A 234 4.95 -21.87 4.35
CA PRO A 234 5.90 -20.75 4.51
C PRO A 234 7.32 -21.24 4.78
N TYR A 235 7.54 -22.56 4.77
CA TYR A 235 8.74 -23.19 5.31
C TYR A 235 9.60 -23.92 4.27
N SER A 236 9.51 -23.57 2.98
CA SER A 236 10.25 -24.31 1.95
C SER A 236 11.76 -24.07 1.95
N ASN A 237 12.28 -23.07 2.65
CA ASN A 237 13.71 -22.79 2.67
C ASN A 237 14.22 -22.64 4.11
N THR A 238 14.75 -23.73 4.67
CA THR A 238 15.58 -23.70 5.88
C THR A 238 17.01 -23.32 5.47
N PHE A 239 17.30 -22.02 5.45
CA PHE A 239 18.69 -21.57 5.34
C PHE A 239 19.28 -21.46 6.75
N SER A 240 20.19 -22.35 7.09
CA SER A 240 21.03 -22.22 8.26
C SER A 240 22.25 -21.39 7.91
N SER A 241 22.19 -20.08 8.17
CA SER A 241 23.38 -19.23 8.07
C SER A 241 24.27 -19.45 9.29
N ASN A 242 25.27 -20.32 9.14
CA ASN A 242 26.34 -20.49 10.13
C ASN A 242 27.47 -19.47 9.92
N HIS A 243 27.15 -18.24 9.49
CA HIS A 243 28.15 -17.21 9.32
C HIS A 243 28.36 -16.41 10.60
N ASN A 244 29.59 -16.44 11.14
CA ASN A 244 29.93 -15.70 12.37
C ASN A 244 30.26 -14.22 12.14
N GLU A 245 30.41 -13.78 10.88
CA GLU A 245 30.77 -12.41 10.53
C GLU A 245 29.59 -11.45 10.75
N VAL A 246 29.73 -10.52 11.70
CA VAL A 246 28.70 -9.49 11.98
C VAL A 246 28.89 -8.35 11.01
N ILE A 247 27.86 -8.06 10.22
CA ILE A 247 27.82 -6.96 9.25
C ILE A 247 27.31 -5.67 9.88
N ALA A 248 26.23 -5.74 10.67
CA ALA A 248 25.71 -4.59 11.38
C ALA A 248 25.43 -4.95 12.84
N GLU A 249 25.83 -4.07 13.74
CA GLU A 249 25.62 -4.18 15.18
C GLU A 249 25.06 -2.86 15.69
N ILE A 250 23.89 -2.93 16.28
CA ILE A 250 23.24 -1.84 16.97
C ILE A 250 23.20 -2.19 18.45
N ASP A 251 23.72 -1.30 19.29
CA ASP A 251 23.75 -1.49 20.73
C ASP A 251 23.17 -0.28 21.44
N SER A 252 22.10 -0.54 22.20
CA SER A 252 21.43 0.42 23.07
C SER A 252 20.98 1.71 22.37
N LEU A 253 20.60 1.61 21.08
CA LEU A 253 20.19 2.76 20.27
C LEU A 253 18.91 3.39 20.81
N SER A 254 18.98 4.68 21.12
CA SER A 254 17.82 5.53 21.41
C SER A 254 17.82 6.76 20.52
N LEU A 255 16.65 7.13 20.03
CA LEU A 255 16.45 8.30 19.15
C LEU A 255 15.33 9.18 19.68
N THR A 256 15.61 10.46 19.83
CA THR A 256 14.64 11.48 20.22
C THR A 256 14.48 12.49 19.10
N ILE A 257 13.25 12.77 18.68
CA ILE A 257 12.90 13.76 17.67
C ILE A 257 11.83 14.67 18.28
N ASP A 258 12.02 15.98 18.20
CA ASP A 258 11.10 16.99 18.75
C ASP A 258 10.67 16.68 20.19
N SER A 259 11.63 16.36 21.05
CA SER A 259 11.43 15.98 22.47
C SER A 259 10.65 14.67 22.67
N LYS A 260 10.28 13.94 21.62
CA LYS A 260 9.61 12.65 21.69
C LYS A 260 10.62 11.51 21.47
N LYS A 261 10.73 10.59 22.43
CA LYS A 261 11.59 9.41 22.31
C LYS A 261 10.94 8.38 21.37
N ILE A 262 11.47 8.28 20.15
CA ILE A 262 10.96 7.43 19.08
C ILE A 262 11.52 6.01 19.16
N LEU A 263 12.85 5.87 19.38
CA LEU A 263 13.50 4.59 19.61
C LEU A 263 14.00 4.53 21.05
N LYS A 264 13.88 3.36 21.68
CA LYS A 264 14.12 3.19 23.12
C LYS A 264 14.97 1.94 23.35
N ASN A 265 16.29 2.11 23.45
CA ASN A 265 17.23 1.04 23.77
C ASN A 265 17.14 -0.16 22.82
N ILE A 266 17.23 0.10 21.51
CA ILE A 266 17.21 -0.94 20.48
C ILE A 266 18.59 -1.60 20.41
N SER A 267 18.62 -2.93 20.49
CA SER A 267 19.83 -3.72 20.26
C SER A 267 19.54 -4.85 19.29
N LEU A 268 20.33 -4.98 18.23
CA LEU A 268 20.23 -6.05 17.25
C LEU A 268 21.58 -6.31 16.55
N LYS A 269 21.77 -7.52 16.08
CA LYS A 269 22.95 -7.92 15.30
C LYS A 269 22.50 -8.58 14.00
N ILE A 270 23.12 -8.18 12.90
CA ILE A 270 22.89 -8.70 11.56
C ILE A 270 24.19 -9.35 11.08
N ARG A 271 24.14 -10.63 10.76
CA ARG A 271 25.30 -11.36 10.25
C ARG A 271 25.28 -11.39 8.72
N LYS A 272 26.40 -11.74 8.15
CA LYS A 272 26.55 -11.91 6.70
C LYS A 272 25.59 -12.99 6.19
N LYS A 273 24.92 -12.67 5.07
CA LYS A 273 23.88 -13.50 4.45
C LYS A 273 22.63 -13.72 5.29
N ASP A 274 22.49 -13.04 6.45
CA ASP A 274 21.23 -13.03 7.17
C ASP A 274 20.14 -12.36 6.32
N SER A 275 18.93 -12.89 6.45
CA SER A 275 17.73 -12.27 5.93
C SER A 275 16.76 -12.03 7.09
N ILE A 276 16.69 -10.77 7.51
CA ILE A 276 15.99 -10.36 8.74
C ILE A 276 14.80 -9.48 8.40
N GLY A 277 13.64 -9.83 8.91
CA GLY A 277 12.43 -9.03 8.87
C GLY A 277 12.24 -8.18 10.11
N LEU A 278 11.84 -6.92 9.95
CA LEU A 278 11.36 -6.07 11.03
C LEU A 278 9.89 -5.73 10.79
N ILE A 279 9.01 -6.23 11.66
CA ILE A 279 7.58 -5.94 11.61
C ILE A 279 7.12 -5.13 12.82
N GLY A 280 6.03 -4.39 12.65
CA GLY A 280 5.39 -3.60 13.70
C GLY A 280 4.33 -2.68 13.12
N LEU A 281 3.49 -2.12 13.97
CA LEU A 281 2.45 -1.18 13.55
C LEU A 281 3.03 0.10 12.93
N SER A 282 2.20 0.85 12.22
CA SER A 282 2.54 2.20 11.77
C SER A 282 2.90 3.06 12.98
N GLY A 283 3.97 3.86 12.87
CA GLY A 283 4.47 4.68 13.98
C GLY A 283 5.28 3.94 15.05
N ALA A 284 5.50 2.62 14.95
CA ALA A 284 6.30 1.86 15.93
C ALA A 284 7.80 2.20 15.94
N GLY A 285 8.31 2.96 14.96
CA GLY A 285 9.72 3.36 14.87
C GLY A 285 10.54 2.63 13.79
N LYS A 286 9.92 1.80 12.95
CA LYS A 286 10.60 1.02 11.88
C LYS A 286 11.42 1.91 10.94
N SER A 287 10.78 2.85 10.28
CA SER A 287 11.46 3.76 9.33
C SER A 287 12.46 4.69 10.04
N SER A 288 12.26 5.02 11.32
CA SER A 288 13.23 5.78 12.10
C SER A 288 14.52 5.00 12.35
N LEU A 289 14.41 3.69 12.63
CA LEU A 289 15.57 2.81 12.75
C LEU A 289 16.37 2.76 11.44
N VAL A 290 15.68 2.62 10.30
CA VAL A 290 16.32 2.66 8.98
C VAL A 290 16.99 3.99 8.72
N LYS A 291 16.34 5.12 9.04
CA LYS A 291 16.92 6.46 8.85
C LYS A 291 18.21 6.65 9.63
N VAL A 292 18.35 6.02 10.80
CA VAL A 292 19.65 5.95 11.50
C VAL A 292 20.64 5.10 10.69
N MET A 293 20.24 3.89 10.28
CA MET A 293 21.13 2.97 9.56
C MET A 293 21.63 3.52 8.22
N ILE A 294 20.83 4.34 7.52
CA ILE A 294 21.24 5.02 6.27
C ILE A 294 21.88 6.39 6.48
N LYS A 295 22.21 6.75 7.72
CA LYS A 295 22.86 8.01 8.13
C LYS A 295 22.03 9.27 7.85
N GLN A 296 20.71 9.16 7.78
CA GLN A 296 19.81 10.30 7.66
C GLN A 296 19.63 11.00 9.01
N TYR A 297 19.57 10.22 10.12
CA TYR A 297 19.68 10.71 11.48
C TYR A 297 21.09 10.43 11.99
N ARG A 298 21.80 11.48 12.43
CA ARG A 298 23.18 11.39 12.94
C ARG A 298 23.27 11.53 14.45
N GLU A 299 22.29 12.18 15.07
CA GLU A 299 22.23 12.42 16.52
C GLU A 299 21.32 11.34 17.13
N PHE A 300 21.93 10.43 17.84
CA PHE A 300 21.29 9.35 18.59
C PHE A 300 22.17 8.90 19.75
N GLU A 301 21.57 8.28 20.76
CA GLU A 301 22.29 7.64 21.87
C GLU A 301 22.56 6.16 21.51
N GLY A 302 23.67 5.62 22.04
CA GLY A 302 24.08 4.23 21.78
C GLY A 302 25.09 4.11 20.65
N ASN A 303 25.36 2.88 20.19
CA ASN A 303 26.37 2.59 19.18
C ASN A 303 25.77 1.87 17.97
N VAL A 304 26.13 2.32 16.78
CA VAL A 304 25.78 1.67 15.52
C VAL A 304 27.04 1.42 14.70
N LYS A 305 27.41 0.17 14.53
CA LYS A 305 28.55 -0.26 13.73
C LYS A 305 28.08 -1.01 12.50
N VAL A 306 28.71 -0.75 11.37
CA VAL A 306 28.47 -1.46 10.11
C VAL A 306 29.82 -1.88 9.55
N PHE A 307 29.98 -3.16 9.23
CA PHE A 307 31.28 -3.77 8.87
C PHE A 307 32.40 -3.43 9.88
N GLY A 308 32.08 -3.53 11.18
CA GLY A 308 33.02 -3.30 12.28
C GLY A 308 33.40 -1.85 12.55
N LYS A 309 32.94 -0.89 11.74
CA LYS A 309 33.26 0.55 11.87
C LYS A 309 32.02 1.33 12.29
N ASP A 310 32.17 2.30 13.20
CA ASP A 310 31.09 3.20 13.58
C ASP A 310 30.50 3.90 12.35
N ILE A 311 29.18 3.96 12.27
CA ILE A 311 28.45 4.48 11.12
C ILE A 311 28.79 5.95 10.84
N ASN A 312 29.02 6.76 11.88
CA ASN A 312 29.35 8.17 11.76
C ASN A 312 30.75 8.41 11.16
N ASN A 313 31.66 7.42 11.27
CA ASN A 313 33.01 7.49 10.75
C ASN A 313 33.15 7.15 9.27
N TYR A 314 32.06 6.73 8.59
CA TYR A 314 32.06 6.54 7.14
C TYR A 314 31.84 7.86 6.40
N ASN A 315 32.55 8.08 5.28
CA ASN A 315 32.06 9.00 4.26
C ASN A 315 30.87 8.37 3.49
N TYR A 316 30.05 9.19 2.86
CA TYR A 316 28.83 8.70 2.22
C TYR A 316 29.08 7.74 1.06
N HIS A 317 30.09 8.01 0.25
CA HIS A 317 30.39 7.20 -0.94
C HIS A 317 30.86 5.78 -0.56
N ASP A 318 31.76 5.65 0.43
CA ASP A 318 32.24 4.34 0.89
C ASP A 318 31.15 3.56 1.62
N TYR A 319 30.25 4.27 2.30
CA TYR A 319 29.08 3.65 2.92
C TYR A 319 28.12 3.11 1.88
N ALA A 320 27.78 3.93 0.87
CA ALA A 320 26.86 3.58 -0.20
C ALA A 320 27.34 2.37 -1.04
N LYS A 321 28.66 2.17 -1.19
CA LYS A 321 29.23 0.96 -1.82
C LYS A 321 28.91 -0.33 -1.07
N LYS A 322 28.70 -0.25 0.24
CA LYS A 322 28.49 -1.43 1.09
C LYS A 322 27.02 -1.64 1.43
N VAL A 323 26.30 -0.54 1.67
CA VAL A 323 24.90 -0.52 2.14
C VAL A 323 24.06 0.24 1.15
N GLN A 324 23.05 -0.42 0.62
CA GLN A 324 22.07 0.21 -0.23
C GLN A 324 20.68 0.10 0.37
N PHE A 325 19.82 1.02 -0.03
CA PHE A 325 18.48 1.17 0.49
C PHE A 325 17.47 1.30 -0.65
N VAL A 326 16.37 0.57 -0.56
CA VAL A 326 15.22 0.69 -1.47
C VAL A 326 14.08 1.33 -0.71
N TYR A 327 13.70 2.54 -1.15
CA TYR A 327 12.68 3.37 -0.51
C TYR A 327 11.26 2.89 -0.77
N GLN A 328 10.37 3.19 0.18
CA GLN A 328 8.92 3.02 0.02
C GLN A 328 8.36 4.00 -1.03
N ASP A 329 8.87 5.25 -1.06
CA ASP A 329 8.45 6.25 -2.05
C ASP A 329 9.13 6.03 -3.40
N LEU A 330 8.35 5.49 -4.33
CA LEU A 330 8.79 5.18 -5.69
C LEU A 330 9.04 6.42 -6.56
N LEU A 331 8.38 7.55 -6.28
CA LEU A 331 8.44 8.76 -7.11
C LEU A 331 9.62 9.65 -6.72
N GLY A 332 9.89 9.80 -5.43
CA GLY A 332 10.98 10.66 -4.92
C GLY A 332 12.38 10.14 -5.22
N SER A 333 12.52 8.86 -5.58
CA SER A 333 13.83 8.21 -5.78
C SER A 333 14.41 8.35 -7.20
N LEU A 334 13.62 8.82 -8.16
CA LEU A 334 14.01 9.04 -9.56
C LEU A 334 13.78 10.50 -9.95
N ASN A 335 14.67 11.05 -10.78
CA ASN A 335 14.42 12.37 -11.36
C ASN A 335 13.26 12.27 -12.36
N PRO A 336 12.09 12.88 -12.08
CA PRO A 336 10.88 12.70 -12.89
C PRO A 336 10.98 13.32 -14.30
N ARG A 337 11.92 14.24 -14.52
CA ARG A 337 12.14 14.93 -15.80
C ARG A 337 13.17 14.24 -16.69
N ARG A 338 13.73 13.10 -16.25
CA ARG A 338 14.76 12.38 -17.00
C ARG A 338 14.29 10.96 -17.30
N LYS A 339 14.62 10.46 -18.49
CA LYS A 339 14.41 9.06 -18.86
C LYS A 339 15.13 8.13 -17.86
N ILE A 340 14.61 6.92 -17.68
CA ILE A 340 15.18 5.92 -16.77
C ILE A 340 16.65 5.67 -17.11
N LYS A 341 17.00 5.49 -18.40
CA LYS A 341 18.40 5.29 -18.82
C LYS A 341 19.30 6.43 -18.35
N LYS A 342 18.85 7.68 -18.45
CA LYS A 342 19.64 8.84 -18.01
C LYS A 342 19.81 8.90 -16.48
N ASN A 343 18.77 8.52 -15.71
CA ASN A 343 18.90 8.36 -14.25
C ASN A 343 19.98 7.32 -13.89
N LEU A 344 20.05 6.20 -14.64
CA LEU A 344 21.05 5.15 -14.45
C LEU A 344 22.45 5.58 -14.91
N ASP A 345 22.56 6.37 -15.97
CA ASP A 345 23.83 6.92 -16.45
C ASP A 345 24.44 7.89 -15.43
N ASP A 346 23.62 8.81 -14.88
CA ASP A 346 24.06 9.73 -13.82
C ASP A 346 24.54 8.97 -12.57
N LEU A 347 23.86 7.87 -12.22
CA LEU A 347 24.30 7.01 -11.13
C LEU A 347 25.62 6.30 -11.48
N GLY A 348 25.78 5.83 -12.70
CA GLY A 348 27.02 5.22 -13.20
C GLY A 348 28.22 6.17 -13.07
N ASP A 349 28.04 7.42 -13.43
CA ASP A 349 29.04 8.48 -13.28
C ASP A 349 29.41 8.69 -11.81
N LEU A 350 28.39 8.73 -10.90
CA LEU A 350 28.60 8.86 -9.45
C LEU A 350 29.39 7.68 -8.87
N ILE A 351 29.13 6.47 -9.34
CA ILE A 351 29.82 5.24 -8.91
C ILE A 351 31.25 5.16 -9.52
N GLY A 352 31.52 5.93 -10.56
CA GLY A 352 32.80 5.88 -11.31
C GLY A 352 32.89 4.70 -12.30
N LEU A 353 31.77 4.22 -12.83
CA LEU A 353 31.73 3.16 -13.82
C LEU A 353 31.97 3.72 -15.23
N LYS A 354 32.85 3.07 -15.98
CA LYS A 354 33.00 3.34 -17.41
C LYS A 354 31.69 2.98 -18.16
N LYS A 355 31.33 3.76 -19.17
CA LYS A 355 30.09 3.64 -19.92
C LYS A 355 29.78 2.22 -20.43
N ASP A 356 30.79 1.53 -20.96
CA ASP A 356 30.63 0.18 -21.48
C ASP A 356 30.34 -0.83 -20.35
N ALA A 357 31.05 -0.70 -19.22
CA ALA A 357 30.82 -1.51 -18.02
C ALA A 357 29.43 -1.26 -17.41
N LEU A 358 28.98 -0.01 -17.41
CA LEU A 358 27.64 0.36 -16.96
C LEU A 358 26.57 -0.25 -17.86
N ASN A 359 26.70 -0.11 -19.19
CA ASN A 359 25.76 -0.68 -20.16
C ASN A 359 25.66 -2.19 -20.04
N PHE A 360 26.79 -2.88 -19.87
CA PHE A 360 26.82 -4.32 -19.64
C PHE A 360 26.05 -4.71 -18.37
N LYS A 361 26.29 -4.00 -17.26
CA LYS A 361 25.58 -4.25 -15.99
C LYS A 361 24.09 -3.96 -16.09
N ILE A 362 23.69 -2.85 -16.72
CA ILE A 362 22.27 -2.52 -16.92
C ILE A 362 21.60 -3.64 -17.73
N LYS A 363 22.23 -4.13 -18.79
CA LYS A 363 21.70 -5.22 -19.61
C LYS A 363 21.53 -6.52 -18.82
N ASP A 364 22.49 -6.89 -17.97
CA ASP A 364 22.41 -8.06 -17.08
C ASP A 364 21.28 -7.88 -16.05
N LEU A 365 21.23 -6.73 -15.38
CA LEU A 365 20.19 -6.45 -14.40
C LEU A 365 18.79 -6.35 -15.02
N CYS A 366 18.65 -5.81 -16.23
CA CYS A 366 17.37 -5.84 -16.96
C CYS A 366 16.86 -7.28 -17.13
N LYS A 367 17.75 -8.22 -17.48
CA LYS A 367 17.39 -9.63 -17.61
C LYS A 367 16.96 -10.24 -16.26
N ARG A 368 17.76 -10.02 -15.20
CA ARG A 368 17.48 -10.56 -13.85
C ARG A 368 16.19 -9.99 -13.22
N LEU A 369 15.93 -8.71 -13.47
CA LEU A 369 14.77 -7.97 -12.94
C LEU A 369 13.56 -8.02 -13.88
N SER A 370 13.63 -8.75 -14.98
CA SER A 370 12.56 -8.81 -16.00
C SER A 370 12.08 -7.42 -16.45
N ILE A 371 13.04 -6.52 -16.73
CA ILE A 371 12.78 -5.17 -17.23
C ILE A 371 12.92 -5.14 -18.74
N GLU A 372 11.87 -4.76 -19.43
CA GLU A 372 11.89 -4.59 -20.89
C GLU A 372 12.72 -3.36 -21.30
N HIS A 373 13.36 -3.42 -22.47
CA HIS A 373 14.23 -2.34 -22.94
C HIS A 373 13.53 -1.00 -23.14
N ASN A 374 12.25 -1.02 -23.53
CA ASN A 374 11.43 0.18 -23.70
C ASN A 374 11.28 1.00 -22.41
N VAL A 375 11.32 0.33 -21.24
CA VAL A 375 11.27 0.97 -19.92
C VAL A 375 12.44 1.95 -19.74
N LEU A 376 13.62 1.63 -20.26
CA LEU A 376 14.81 2.48 -20.14
C LEU A 376 14.65 3.83 -20.88
N ASP A 377 13.86 3.86 -21.94
CA ASP A 377 13.60 5.06 -22.76
C ASP A 377 12.40 5.87 -22.27
N SER A 378 11.68 5.39 -21.27
CA SER A 378 10.51 6.03 -20.67
C SER A 378 10.89 6.99 -19.55
N LEU A 379 9.97 7.93 -19.24
CA LEU A 379 10.03 8.74 -18.02
C LEU A 379 9.49 7.93 -16.82
N PRO A 380 9.88 8.28 -15.58
CA PRO A 380 9.34 7.62 -14.37
C PRO A 380 7.81 7.64 -14.27
N SER A 381 7.16 8.66 -14.79
CA SER A 381 5.69 8.79 -14.80
C SER A 381 4.99 7.90 -15.83
N GLN A 382 5.72 7.39 -16.83
CA GLN A 382 5.19 6.58 -17.93
C GLN A 382 5.24 5.07 -17.67
N ILE A 383 5.89 4.64 -16.61
CA ILE A 383 6.06 3.23 -16.24
C ILE A 383 5.18 2.85 -15.06
N SER A 384 4.78 1.57 -15.00
CA SER A 384 3.96 1.04 -13.91
C SER A 384 4.69 1.06 -12.56
N GLY A 385 3.95 0.96 -11.44
CA GLY A 385 4.53 0.86 -10.09
C GLY A 385 5.51 -0.30 -9.97
N GLY A 386 5.17 -1.47 -10.49
CA GLY A 386 6.07 -2.64 -10.49
C GLY A 386 7.33 -2.46 -11.33
N GLN A 387 7.22 -1.85 -12.51
CA GLN A 387 8.37 -1.50 -13.33
C GLN A 387 9.29 -0.50 -12.62
N ARG A 388 8.69 0.50 -11.96
CA ARG A 388 9.42 1.49 -11.17
C ARG A 388 10.16 0.86 -10.00
N GLN A 389 9.50 -0.04 -9.27
CA GLN A 389 10.13 -0.80 -8.18
C GLN A 389 11.34 -1.60 -8.65
N ARG A 390 11.24 -2.30 -9.79
CA ARG A 390 12.35 -3.06 -10.38
C ARG A 390 13.52 -2.15 -10.77
N VAL A 391 13.23 -0.94 -11.27
CA VAL A 391 14.27 0.06 -11.58
C VAL A 391 14.97 0.56 -10.31
N LEU A 392 14.25 0.78 -9.19
CA LEU A 392 14.86 1.16 -7.92
C LEU A 392 15.74 0.05 -7.34
N ILE A 393 15.31 -1.20 -7.43
CA ILE A 393 16.15 -2.35 -7.08
C ILE A 393 17.40 -2.38 -7.97
N MET A 394 17.25 -2.14 -9.28
CA MET A 394 18.39 -2.04 -10.22
C MET A 394 19.39 -0.97 -9.78
N GLN A 395 18.92 0.23 -9.41
CA GLN A 395 19.80 1.30 -8.94
C GLN A 395 20.61 0.88 -7.70
N ALA A 396 19.96 0.22 -6.74
CA ALA A 396 20.65 -0.28 -5.56
C ALA A 396 21.70 -1.35 -5.93
N LEU A 397 21.38 -2.26 -6.83
CA LEU A 397 22.29 -3.35 -7.23
C LEU A 397 23.46 -2.89 -8.12
N LEU A 398 23.38 -1.77 -8.81
CA LEU A 398 24.50 -1.19 -9.55
C LEU A 398 25.71 -0.88 -8.67
N TRP A 399 25.49 -0.56 -7.39
CA TRP A 399 26.52 -0.38 -6.38
C TRP A 399 27.21 -1.68 -5.93
N ARG A 400 26.62 -2.86 -6.24
CA ARG A 400 27.07 -4.17 -5.74
C ARG A 400 27.15 -4.20 -4.20
N PRO A 401 26.07 -3.87 -3.49
CA PRO A 401 26.09 -3.83 -2.04
C PRO A 401 26.29 -5.21 -1.44
N GLN A 402 26.82 -5.25 -0.23
CA GLN A 402 26.85 -6.46 0.60
C GLN A 402 25.66 -6.51 1.57
N PHE A 403 25.04 -5.35 1.82
CA PHE A 403 23.91 -5.19 2.72
C PHE A 403 22.81 -4.36 2.03
N LEU A 404 21.62 -4.94 1.89
CA LEU A 404 20.47 -4.32 1.26
C LEU A 404 19.36 -4.12 2.30
N ILE A 405 18.93 -2.88 2.48
CA ILE A 405 17.81 -2.53 3.33
C ILE A 405 16.60 -2.25 2.43
N LEU A 406 15.47 -2.88 2.76
CA LEU A 406 14.21 -2.77 2.02
C LEU A 406 13.14 -2.18 2.95
N ASP A 407 12.60 -1.00 2.62
CA ASP A 407 11.52 -0.38 3.38
C ASP A 407 10.22 -0.45 2.58
N GLU A 408 9.31 -1.32 2.99
CA GLU A 408 8.00 -1.54 2.37
C GLU A 408 8.06 -1.75 0.83
N PRO A 409 8.94 -2.61 0.31
CA PRO A 409 9.27 -2.65 -1.12
C PRO A 409 8.13 -3.13 -2.02
N VAL A 410 7.04 -3.64 -1.46
CA VAL A 410 5.90 -4.19 -2.22
C VAL A 410 4.54 -3.62 -1.78
N SER A 411 4.49 -2.72 -0.81
CA SER A 411 3.25 -2.28 -0.15
C SER A 411 2.24 -1.58 -1.08
N SER A 412 2.71 -0.93 -2.16
CA SER A 412 1.87 -0.20 -3.12
C SER A 412 1.62 -0.97 -4.43
N LEU A 413 1.93 -2.27 -4.46
CA LEU A 413 1.84 -3.09 -5.66
C LEU A 413 0.69 -4.10 -5.54
N ASP A 414 0.10 -4.48 -6.67
CA ASP A 414 -0.90 -5.55 -6.69
C ASP A 414 -0.27 -6.93 -6.34
N PRO A 415 -1.05 -7.88 -5.79
CA PRO A 415 -0.53 -9.16 -5.28
C PRO A 415 0.23 -9.99 -6.31
N TYR A 416 -0.11 -9.87 -7.61
CA TYR A 416 0.60 -10.59 -8.67
C TYR A 416 2.01 -10.02 -8.85
N ILE A 417 2.13 -8.70 -8.97
CA ILE A 417 3.42 -7.99 -9.09
C ILE A 417 4.24 -8.14 -7.80
N GLN A 418 3.58 -8.11 -6.62
CA GLN A 418 4.25 -8.41 -5.35
C GLN A 418 4.96 -9.76 -5.39
N ASN A 419 4.25 -10.82 -5.81
CA ASN A 419 4.83 -12.17 -5.89
C ASN A 419 6.02 -12.24 -6.87
N GLU A 420 5.95 -11.54 -8.01
CA GLU A 420 7.07 -11.45 -8.95
C GLU A 420 8.28 -10.75 -8.32
N ILE A 421 8.09 -9.61 -7.65
CA ILE A 421 9.17 -8.87 -6.97
C ILE A 421 9.78 -9.71 -5.85
N ILE A 422 8.95 -10.42 -5.08
CA ILE A 422 9.41 -11.32 -4.02
C ILE A 422 10.32 -12.42 -4.59
N GLN A 423 9.90 -13.05 -5.69
CA GLN A 423 10.71 -14.09 -6.34
C GLN A 423 12.04 -13.52 -6.82
N ILE A 424 12.01 -12.38 -7.50
CA ILE A 424 13.23 -11.68 -7.96
C ILE A 424 14.16 -11.37 -6.78
N LEU A 425 13.65 -10.85 -5.66
CA LEU A 425 14.47 -10.53 -4.49
C LEU A 425 15.05 -11.80 -3.84
N SER A 426 14.29 -12.88 -3.81
CA SER A 426 14.78 -14.19 -3.32
C SER A 426 15.91 -14.72 -4.18
N ASP A 427 15.75 -14.72 -5.50
CA ASP A 427 16.77 -15.19 -6.45
C ASP A 427 18.05 -14.33 -6.37
N LEU A 428 17.88 -13.00 -6.26
CA LEU A 428 19.02 -12.08 -6.13
C LEU A 428 19.76 -12.23 -4.79
N ARG A 429 19.04 -12.51 -3.69
CA ARG A 429 19.65 -12.79 -2.39
C ARG A 429 20.61 -13.97 -2.50
N ASP A 430 20.13 -15.05 -3.10
CA ASP A 430 20.88 -16.30 -3.20
C ASP A 430 22.03 -16.19 -4.21
N ASP A 431 21.79 -15.58 -5.36
CA ASP A 431 22.79 -15.41 -6.43
C ASP A 431 23.94 -14.47 -6.07
N LEU A 432 23.66 -13.41 -5.28
CA LEU A 432 24.59 -12.35 -4.96
C LEU A 432 25.11 -12.40 -3.52
N ASP A 433 24.74 -13.44 -2.76
CA ASP A 433 25.11 -13.57 -1.34
C ASP A 433 24.75 -12.33 -0.50
N LEU A 434 23.59 -11.72 -0.78
CA LEU A 434 23.16 -10.49 -0.13
C LEU A 434 22.75 -10.74 1.31
N THR A 435 23.13 -9.82 2.19
CA THR A 435 22.48 -9.65 3.50
C THR A 435 21.28 -8.74 3.33
N ILE A 436 20.11 -9.15 3.81
CA ILE A 436 18.86 -8.39 3.66
C ILE A 436 18.31 -8.01 5.04
N PHE A 437 17.95 -6.73 5.18
CA PHE A 437 17.12 -6.24 6.28
C PHE A 437 15.85 -5.65 5.71
N ALA A 438 14.75 -6.37 5.84
CA ALA A 438 13.47 -6.01 5.24
C ALA A 438 12.50 -5.48 6.29
N ILE A 439 11.88 -4.35 6.01
CA ILE A 439 10.84 -3.76 6.82
C ILE A 439 9.53 -3.86 6.07
N SER A 440 8.52 -4.41 6.73
CA SER A 440 7.18 -4.45 6.19
C SER A 440 6.14 -4.59 7.30
N HIS A 441 4.92 -4.18 7.01
CA HIS A 441 3.74 -4.59 7.77
C HIS A 441 3.12 -5.88 7.19
N ASP A 442 3.52 -6.29 5.98
CA ASP A 442 3.08 -7.52 5.32
C ASP A 442 3.96 -8.70 5.73
N ILE A 443 3.42 -9.53 6.61
CA ILE A 443 4.10 -10.74 7.07
C ILE A 443 4.23 -11.79 5.96
N LYS A 444 3.38 -11.78 4.92
CA LYS A 444 3.48 -12.69 3.77
C LYS A 444 4.75 -12.39 2.96
N PHE A 445 5.04 -11.10 2.75
CA PHE A 445 6.28 -10.66 2.15
C PHE A 445 7.49 -11.12 2.99
N ILE A 446 7.49 -10.80 4.29
CA ILE A 446 8.57 -11.17 5.22
C ILE A 446 8.79 -12.68 5.24
N SER A 447 7.72 -13.49 5.28
CA SER A 447 7.84 -14.96 5.35
C SER A 447 8.46 -15.60 4.12
N LYS A 448 8.44 -14.94 2.98
CA LYS A 448 9.04 -15.43 1.73
C LYS A 448 10.49 -15.03 1.54
N ILE A 449 10.93 -13.94 2.20
CA ILE A 449 12.29 -13.39 2.01
C ILE A 449 13.17 -13.58 3.25
N CYS A 450 12.58 -13.57 4.47
CA CYS A 450 13.33 -13.51 5.72
C CYS A 450 13.27 -14.81 6.50
N ASP A 451 14.40 -15.18 7.10
CA ASP A 451 14.53 -16.38 7.92
C ASP A 451 14.29 -16.07 9.43
N SER A 452 14.58 -14.85 9.83
CA SER A 452 14.42 -14.35 11.19
C SER A 452 13.57 -13.10 11.25
N LEU A 453 12.97 -12.85 12.38
CA LEU A 453 12.00 -11.80 12.59
C LEU A 453 12.29 -11.04 13.88
N HIS A 454 12.21 -9.72 13.80
CA HIS A 454 12.14 -8.81 14.93
C HIS A 454 10.81 -8.08 14.95
N ILE A 455 10.17 -8.01 16.09
CA ILE A 455 8.92 -7.28 16.28
C ILE A 455 9.20 -6.02 17.08
N ILE A 456 8.87 -4.87 16.49
CA ILE A 456 9.01 -3.57 17.14
C ILE A 456 7.65 -3.01 17.55
N SER A 457 7.55 -2.54 18.78
CA SER A 457 6.38 -1.84 19.31
C SER A 457 6.82 -0.69 20.20
N GLU A 458 6.22 0.48 20.05
CA GLU A 458 6.50 1.69 20.84
C GLU A 458 7.99 2.04 20.97
N GLY A 459 8.74 1.84 19.89
CA GLY A 459 10.16 2.10 19.82
C GLY A 459 11.05 1.06 20.48
N LYS A 460 10.54 -0.12 20.84
CA LYS A 460 11.30 -1.24 21.42
C LYS A 460 11.16 -2.51 20.62
N ILE A 461 12.21 -3.31 20.52
CA ILE A 461 12.10 -4.68 20.02
C ILE A 461 11.53 -5.50 21.16
N ILE A 462 10.32 -6.06 20.97
CA ILE A 462 9.59 -6.81 21.98
C ILE A 462 9.77 -8.31 21.83
N GLU A 463 10.07 -8.79 20.62
CA GLU A 463 10.30 -10.20 20.34
C GLU A 463 11.26 -10.36 19.17
N SER A 464 12.12 -11.39 19.22
CA SER A 464 13.11 -11.70 18.19
C SER A 464 13.35 -13.20 18.13
N GLY A 465 13.54 -13.74 16.93
CA GLY A 465 13.84 -15.16 16.73
C GLY A 465 13.70 -15.61 15.29
N LEU A 466 13.81 -16.93 15.09
CA LEU A 466 13.50 -17.50 13.78
C LEU A 466 12.01 -17.31 13.49
N LEU A 467 11.71 -16.93 12.26
CA LEU A 467 10.34 -16.64 11.82
C LEU A 467 9.40 -17.84 12.11
N LYS A 468 9.85 -19.07 11.82
CA LYS A 468 9.08 -20.30 12.07
C LYS A 468 8.73 -20.51 13.56
N ASP A 469 9.61 -20.11 14.48
CA ASP A 469 9.41 -20.30 15.91
C ASP A 469 8.43 -19.24 16.45
N ILE A 470 8.61 -17.99 16.04
CA ILE A 470 7.70 -16.89 16.40
C ILE A 470 6.30 -17.14 15.81
N ALA A 471 6.20 -17.64 14.57
CA ALA A 471 4.93 -17.96 13.94
C ALA A 471 4.17 -19.08 14.68
N LYS A 472 4.88 -20.11 15.16
CA LYS A 472 4.26 -21.22 15.90
C LYS A 472 3.89 -20.86 17.34
N SER A 473 4.71 -20.06 18.02
CA SER A 473 4.56 -19.77 19.44
C SER A 473 4.94 -18.33 19.77
N PRO A 474 4.13 -17.35 19.36
CA PRO A 474 4.36 -15.94 19.69
C PRO A 474 4.22 -15.72 21.20
N LYS A 475 5.21 -15.08 21.81
CA LYS A 475 5.28 -14.86 23.27
C LYS A 475 4.49 -13.64 23.71
N HIS A 476 4.53 -12.56 22.90
CA HIS A 476 3.85 -11.32 23.23
C HIS A 476 2.46 -11.23 22.60
N ASP A 477 1.49 -10.64 23.31
CA ASP A 477 0.13 -10.46 22.80
C ASP A 477 0.09 -9.60 21.52
N HIS A 478 0.98 -8.61 21.45
CA HIS A 478 1.13 -7.80 20.24
C HIS A 478 1.58 -8.65 19.04
N THR A 479 2.54 -9.54 19.24
CA THR A 479 3.00 -10.49 18.23
C THR A 479 1.87 -11.44 17.83
N ARG A 480 1.11 -11.97 18.78
CA ARG A 480 -0.05 -12.84 18.48
C ARG A 480 -1.06 -12.16 17.59
N ARG A 481 -1.38 -10.89 17.87
CA ARG A 481 -2.31 -10.10 17.04
C ARG A 481 -1.78 -9.86 15.64
N LEU A 482 -0.50 -9.54 15.47
CA LEU A 482 0.12 -9.37 14.17
C LEU A 482 0.14 -10.67 13.35
N ILE A 483 0.44 -11.80 14.00
CA ILE A 483 0.56 -13.11 13.35
C ILE A 483 -0.80 -13.77 13.14
N SER A 484 -1.79 -13.59 14.03
CA SER A 484 -3.14 -14.14 13.84
C SER A 484 -3.82 -13.68 12.54
N ASN A 485 -3.43 -12.51 12.04
CA ASN A 485 -3.87 -12.01 10.74
C ASN A 485 -3.16 -12.68 9.55
N PHE A 486 -2.11 -13.46 9.81
CA PHE A 486 -1.38 -14.22 8.79
C PHE A 486 -2.05 -15.56 8.45
N TYR A 487 -2.76 -16.16 9.42
CA TYR A 487 -3.44 -17.45 9.28
C TYR A 487 -4.93 -17.32 8.92
N ARG A 488 -5.41 -16.10 8.72
CA ARG A 488 -6.73 -15.78 8.15
C ARG A 488 -6.59 -15.42 6.67
#